data_c47460c98c7b5203b6dd535c343a92fc
#
_entry.id   c47460c98c7b5203b6dd535c343a92fc
#
_cell.length_a   1.000
_cell.length_b   1.000
_cell.length_c   1.000
_cell.angle_alpha   90.00
_cell.angle_beta   90.00
_cell.angle_gamma   90.00
#
_symmetry.space_group_name_H-M   'P 1'
#
loop_
_entity.id
_entity.type
_entity.pdbx_description
1 polymer ?
#
loop_
_entity_poly.entity_id
_entity_poly.type
_entity_poly.pdbx_seq_one_letter_code
_entity_poly.pdbx_strand_id
1 'polypeptide(L)'
;MLLNYQGSIVAAIMGLLLAAYFANRILSINVSDEKVSNLSDAIRKGSMAFLKRQYSWISIFVIVLAILIPTLTDLGVWGSVSFIGGALFSSLAGFIGMRIATAANGRTTEAARDGGTLKALPVAFRGGAVMGFSVAGLGLLGVGLGYWIFVDLLELENAYDILAAIGLGGSSIALFARVGGGIYTKAADVGADLVGKVEAGIPEDDPRNPATIADNVGDNVGDVAGMGADLFESYVGSLVAPLAYASIVFSNSDTLPSLLFFPLAVGTIGMLASIVSSFLVVPKEGKLAQAVSYTHLTLPTTPYV
;
A
#
# COMPACT_ATOMS: atom_id res chain seq x y z
N MET A 1 7.27 15.15 -23.18
CA MET A 1 5.92 15.44 -22.68
C MET A 1 5.35 14.33 -21.78
N LEU A 2 5.57 13.05 -22.03
CA LEU A 2 5.07 11.94 -21.17
C LEU A 2 5.88 11.67 -19.89
N LEU A 3 6.99 12.30 -19.68
CA LEU A 3 7.91 12.02 -18.58
C LEU A 3 7.99 13.16 -17.53
N ASN A 4 7.13 14.17 -17.59
CA ASN A 4 6.99 15.24 -16.58
C ASN A 4 5.90 14.88 -15.56
N TYR A 5 5.59 15.78 -14.63
CA TYR A 5 4.55 15.56 -13.63
C TYR A 5 3.17 15.19 -14.24
N GLN A 6 2.84 15.69 -15.44
CA GLN A 6 1.59 15.33 -16.13
C GLN A 6 1.59 13.85 -16.53
N GLY A 7 2.72 13.35 -17.05
CA GLY A 7 2.88 11.93 -17.35
C GLY A 7 2.78 11.06 -16.09
N SER A 8 3.32 11.53 -14.97
CA SER A 8 3.23 10.85 -13.68
C SER A 8 1.78 10.75 -13.19
N ILE A 9 1.00 11.84 -13.32
CA ILE A 9 -0.43 11.86 -12.99
C ILE A 9 -1.21 10.87 -13.89
N VAL A 10 -0.95 10.88 -15.21
CA VAL A 10 -1.62 9.96 -16.14
C VAL A 10 -1.28 8.50 -15.81
N ALA A 11 0.00 8.18 -15.59
CA ALA A 11 0.42 6.83 -15.23
C ALA A 11 -0.17 6.38 -13.88
N ALA A 12 -0.25 7.27 -12.90
CA ALA A 12 -0.88 7.02 -11.61
C ALA A 12 -2.38 6.68 -11.77
N ILE A 13 -3.10 7.47 -12.56
CA ILE A 13 -4.52 7.22 -12.86
C ILE A 13 -4.69 5.87 -13.58
N MET A 14 -3.83 5.53 -14.53
CA MET A 14 -3.87 4.23 -15.20
C MET A 14 -3.68 3.08 -14.22
N GLY A 15 -2.72 3.19 -13.28
CA GLY A 15 -2.50 2.21 -12.23
C GLY A 15 -3.71 2.05 -11.30
N LEU A 16 -4.34 3.16 -10.89
CA LEU A 16 -5.55 3.16 -10.07
C LEU A 16 -6.76 2.57 -10.80
N LEU A 17 -6.91 2.83 -12.08
CA LEU A 17 -7.96 2.21 -12.90
C LEU A 17 -7.75 0.70 -13.03
N LEU A 18 -6.50 0.25 -13.16
CA LEU A 18 -6.18 -1.18 -13.16
C LEU A 18 -6.46 -1.82 -11.80
N ALA A 19 -6.15 -1.13 -10.69
CA ALA A 19 -6.52 -1.58 -9.34
C ALA A 19 -8.04 -1.76 -9.22
N ALA A 20 -8.82 -0.79 -9.69
CA ALA A 20 -10.28 -0.86 -9.70
C ALA A 20 -10.80 -2.02 -10.58
N TYR A 21 -10.20 -2.24 -11.73
CA TYR A 21 -10.52 -3.37 -12.60
C TYR A 21 -10.26 -4.71 -11.90
N PHE A 22 -9.09 -4.89 -11.28
CA PHE A 22 -8.79 -6.13 -10.54
C PHE A 22 -9.71 -6.31 -9.33
N ALA A 23 -10.00 -5.25 -8.60
CA ALA A 23 -10.96 -5.28 -7.49
C ALA A 23 -12.34 -5.77 -7.95
N ASN A 24 -12.86 -5.23 -9.05
CA ASN A 24 -14.13 -5.67 -9.61
C ASN A 24 -14.11 -7.14 -10.05
N ARG A 25 -13.02 -7.59 -10.65
CA ARG A 25 -12.85 -9.00 -11.06
C ARG A 25 -12.82 -9.95 -9.87
N ILE A 26 -12.21 -9.55 -8.75
CA ILE A 26 -12.22 -10.32 -7.51
C ILE A 26 -13.63 -10.36 -6.92
N LEU A 27 -14.26 -9.21 -6.76
CA LEU A 27 -15.57 -9.10 -6.14
C LEU A 27 -16.69 -9.82 -6.91
N SER A 28 -16.50 -10.05 -8.23
CA SER A 28 -17.45 -10.82 -9.06
C SER A 28 -17.38 -12.34 -8.85
N ILE A 29 -16.37 -12.85 -8.14
CA ILE A 29 -16.26 -14.28 -7.82
C ILE A 29 -17.19 -14.59 -6.63
N ASN A 30 -18.13 -15.51 -6.79
CA ASN A 30 -18.96 -15.97 -5.70
C ASN A 30 -18.21 -16.99 -4.84
N VAL A 31 -18.44 -16.93 -3.53
CA VAL A 31 -18.01 -17.96 -2.58
C VAL A 31 -19.25 -18.81 -2.27
N SER A 32 -19.24 -20.06 -2.72
CA SER A 32 -20.39 -20.95 -2.62
C SER A 32 -20.45 -21.72 -1.29
N ASP A 33 -19.28 -21.91 -0.65
CA ASP A 33 -19.18 -22.60 0.63
C ASP A 33 -19.55 -21.65 1.79
N GLU A 34 -20.58 -22.01 2.54
CA GLU A 34 -21.08 -21.21 3.66
C GLU A 34 -20.05 -21.06 4.79
N LYS A 35 -19.23 -22.09 5.06
CA LYS A 35 -18.19 -22.05 6.10
C LYS A 35 -17.08 -21.07 5.70
N VAL A 36 -16.63 -21.14 4.45
CA VAL A 36 -15.61 -20.22 3.90
C VAL A 36 -16.14 -18.79 3.92
N SER A 37 -17.39 -18.58 3.53
CA SER A 37 -18.02 -17.26 3.54
C SER A 37 -18.11 -16.68 4.96
N ASN A 38 -18.61 -17.47 5.93
CA ASN A 38 -18.75 -17.03 7.32
C ASN A 38 -17.42 -16.70 7.98
N LEU A 39 -16.38 -17.53 7.73
CA LEU A 39 -15.03 -17.30 8.25
C LEU A 39 -14.40 -16.03 7.64
N SER A 40 -14.50 -15.88 6.31
CA SER A 40 -14.00 -14.70 5.61
C SER A 40 -14.69 -13.41 6.07
N ASP A 41 -15.99 -13.47 6.36
CA ASP A 41 -16.73 -12.34 6.89
C ASP A 41 -16.33 -11.99 8.33
N ALA A 42 -16.01 -12.99 9.16
CA ALA A 42 -15.52 -12.76 10.52
C ALA A 42 -14.14 -12.07 10.49
N ILE A 43 -13.22 -12.56 9.67
CA ILE A 43 -11.89 -11.96 9.46
C ILE A 43 -12.02 -10.53 8.93
N ARG A 44 -12.87 -10.31 7.92
CA ARG A 44 -13.09 -8.96 7.37
C ARG A 44 -13.67 -8.00 8.40
N LYS A 45 -14.63 -8.42 9.21
CA LYS A 45 -15.22 -7.61 10.28
C LYS A 45 -14.16 -7.23 11.32
N GLY A 46 -13.33 -8.18 11.76
CA GLY A 46 -12.24 -7.94 12.68
C GLY A 46 -11.20 -6.94 12.12
N SER A 47 -10.75 -7.17 10.90
CA SER A 47 -9.79 -6.30 10.20
C SER A 47 -10.30 -4.87 10.03
N MET A 48 -11.57 -4.71 9.65
CA MET A 48 -12.18 -3.38 9.50
C MET A 48 -12.42 -2.68 10.84
N ALA A 49 -12.74 -3.43 11.89
CA ALA A 49 -12.86 -2.89 13.25
C ALA A 49 -11.51 -2.36 13.76
N PHE A 50 -10.42 -3.10 13.53
CA PHE A 50 -9.08 -2.65 13.84
C PHE A 50 -8.72 -1.36 13.09
N LEU A 51 -8.88 -1.33 11.77
CA LEU A 51 -8.59 -0.12 10.96
C LEU A 51 -9.37 1.10 11.47
N LYS A 52 -10.67 0.94 11.71
CA LYS A 52 -11.50 2.03 12.22
C LYS A 52 -10.95 2.58 13.55
N ARG A 53 -10.55 1.70 14.46
CA ARG A 53 -10.00 2.10 15.75
C ARG A 53 -8.64 2.79 15.59
N GLN A 54 -7.79 2.21 14.77
CA GLN A 54 -6.45 2.73 14.50
C GLN A 54 -6.52 4.12 13.86
N TYR A 55 -7.30 4.29 12.80
CA TYR A 55 -7.44 5.57 12.10
C TYR A 55 -8.06 6.66 12.99
N SER A 56 -8.94 6.30 13.92
CA SER A 56 -9.47 7.25 14.88
C SER A 56 -8.39 7.85 15.78
N TRP A 57 -7.41 7.06 16.22
CA TRP A 57 -6.29 7.56 17.01
C TRP A 57 -5.26 8.31 16.17
N ILE A 58 -4.94 7.79 15.00
CA ILE A 58 -4.00 8.44 14.08
C ILE A 58 -4.54 9.81 13.62
N SER A 59 -5.84 9.93 13.40
CA SER A 59 -6.43 11.21 12.98
C SER A 59 -6.22 12.31 14.02
N ILE A 60 -6.25 12.00 15.32
CA ILE A 60 -5.91 12.96 16.37
C ILE A 60 -4.46 13.43 16.23
N PHE A 61 -3.53 12.49 16.05
CA PHE A 61 -2.11 12.80 15.84
C PHE A 61 -1.89 13.67 14.60
N VAL A 62 -2.52 13.29 13.47
CA VAL A 62 -2.44 14.04 12.21
C VAL A 62 -2.97 15.47 12.38
N ILE A 63 -4.09 15.66 13.07
CA ILE A 63 -4.66 17.00 13.32
C ILE A 63 -3.69 17.84 14.17
N VAL A 64 -3.14 17.26 15.24
CA VAL A 64 -2.18 17.98 16.09
C VAL A 64 -0.96 18.43 15.30
N LEU A 65 -0.35 17.51 14.51
CA LEU A 65 0.80 17.88 13.68
C LEU A 65 0.44 18.91 12.59
N ALA A 66 -0.72 18.79 11.97
CA ALA A 66 -1.17 19.74 10.96
C ALA A 66 -1.33 21.17 11.53
N ILE A 67 -1.67 21.31 12.82
CA ILE A 67 -1.72 22.60 13.52
C ILE A 67 -0.29 23.09 13.88
N LEU A 68 0.59 22.18 14.25
CA LEU A 68 1.95 22.53 14.65
C LEU A 68 2.85 22.91 13.47
N ILE A 69 2.70 22.29 12.31
CA ILE A 69 3.54 22.55 11.13
C ILE A 69 3.63 24.06 10.79
N PRO A 70 2.53 24.81 10.62
CA PRO A 70 2.61 26.21 10.24
C PRO A 70 3.10 27.13 11.37
N THR A 71 3.13 26.64 12.61
CA THR A 71 3.60 27.42 13.76
C THR A 71 5.06 27.16 14.12
N LEU A 72 5.59 25.98 13.79
CA LEU A 72 6.93 25.55 14.15
C LEU A 72 7.89 25.47 12.96
N THR A 73 7.39 25.59 11.73
CA THR A 73 8.20 25.45 10.51
C THR A 73 7.87 26.57 9.52
N ASP A 74 8.81 26.86 8.62
CA ASP A 74 8.65 27.82 7.54
C ASP A 74 7.76 27.31 6.37
N LEU A 75 7.19 26.10 6.51
CA LEU A 75 6.33 25.50 5.48
C LEU A 75 4.93 26.16 5.41
N GLY A 76 4.54 26.87 6.47
CA GLY A 76 3.26 27.57 6.53
C GLY A 76 2.05 26.64 6.38
N VAL A 77 0.93 27.21 5.99
CA VAL A 77 -0.35 26.49 5.83
C VAL A 77 -0.27 25.44 4.71
N TRP A 78 0.50 25.70 3.65
CA TRP A 78 0.66 24.76 2.54
C TRP A 78 1.41 23.48 2.93
N GLY A 79 2.34 23.58 3.89
CA GLY A 79 2.97 22.41 4.51
C GLY A 79 1.96 21.52 5.22
N SER A 80 0.99 22.09 5.95
CA SER A 80 -0.09 21.32 6.58
C SER A 80 -1.01 20.68 5.55
N VAL A 81 -1.36 21.38 4.48
CA VAL A 81 -2.20 20.83 3.38
C VAL A 81 -1.49 19.64 2.74
N SER A 82 -0.22 19.78 2.43
CA SER A 82 0.63 18.73 1.86
C SER A 82 0.75 17.51 2.78
N PHE A 83 1.01 17.74 4.06
CA PHE A 83 1.05 16.73 5.11
C PHE A 83 -0.26 15.93 5.24
N ILE A 84 -1.40 16.65 5.34
CA ILE A 84 -2.72 16.01 5.40
C ILE A 84 -2.98 15.20 4.11
N GLY A 85 -2.61 15.73 2.95
CA GLY A 85 -2.73 15.03 1.67
C GLY A 85 -1.99 13.70 1.66
N GLY A 86 -0.74 13.68 2.13
CA GLY A 86 0.06 12.46 2.26
C GLY A 86 -0.55 11.45 3.24
N ALA A 87 -1.00 11.93 4.41
CA ALA A 87 -1.68 11.08 5.39
C ALA A 87 -2.97 10.47 4.84
N LEU A 88 -3.78 11.24 4.11
CA LEU A 88 -5.01 10.76 3.50
C LEU A 88 -4.74 9.72 2.40
N PHE A 89 -3.76 9.95 1.53
CA PHE A 89 -3.43 8.99 0.47
C PHE A 89 -2.87 7.68 1.05
N SER A 90 -2.00 7.74 2.05
CA SER A 90 -1.50 6.54 2.73
C SER A 90 -2.63 5.75 3.42
N SER A 91 -3.51 6.46 4.15
CA SER A 91 -4.68 5.84 4.79
C SER A 91 -5.63 5.21 3.79
N LEU A 92 -5.87 5.88 2.66
CA LEU A 92 -6.75 5.39 1.60
C LEU A 92 -6.17 4.15 0.92
N ALA A 93 -4.86 4.13 0.66
CA ALA A 93 -4.17 2.95 0.11
C ALA A 93 -4.32 1.75 1.04
N GLY A 94 -4.05 1.93 2.35
CA GLY A 94 -4.22 0.90 3.36
C GLY A 94 -5.66 0.38 3.47
N PHE A 95 -6.64 1.29 3.43
CA PHE A 95 -8.06 0.94 3.46
C PHE A 95 -8.50 0.13 2.23
N ILE A 96 -8.15 0.57 1.02
CA ILE A 96 -8.48 -0.14 -0.23
C ILE A 96 -7.83 -1.51 -0.22
N GLY A 97 -6.53 -1.58 0.10
CA GLY A 97 -5.78 -2.83 0.14
C GLY A 97 -6.40 -3.84 1.10
N MET A 98 -6.63 -3.43 2.36
CA MET A 98 -7.25 -4.28 3.38
C MET A 98 -8.63 -4.79 2.96
N ARG A 99 -9.47 -3.90 2.42
CA ARG A 99 -10.82 -4.26 2.01
C ARG A 99 -10.82 -5.32 0.90
N ILE A 100 -9.92 -5.19 -0.07
CA ILE A 100 -9.85 -6.12 -1.19
C ILE A 100 -9.09 -7.39 -0.83
N ALA A 101 -8.01 -7.31 -0.06
CA ALA A 101 -7.29 -8.49 0.41
C ALA A 101 -8.18 -9.42 1.23
N THR A 102 -8.90 -8.89 2.23
CA THR A 102 -9.84 -9.68 3.04
C THR A 102 -10.99 -10.26 2.22
N ALA A 103 -11.42 -9.56 1.16
CA ALA A 103 -12.41 -10.10 0.22
C ALA A 103 -11.81 -11.16 -0.71
N ALA A 104 -10.53 -11.07 -1.05
CA ALA A 104 -9.84 -12.02 -1.91
C ALA A 104 -9.55 -13.36 -1.21
N ASN A 105 -9.34 -13.39 0.12
CA ASN A 105 -8.97 -14.58 0.87
C ASN A 105 -9.95 -15.74 0.63
N GLY A 106 -11.23 -15.57 0.92
CA GLY A 106 -12.25 -16.63 0.71
C GLY A 106 -12.42 -16.99 -0.76
N ARG A 107 -12.27 -16.04 -1.67
CA ARG A 107 -12.36 -16.25 -3.12
C ARG A 107 -11.17 -17.03 -3.67
N THR A 108 -9.99 -16.83 -3.09
CA THR A 108 -8.80 -17.61 -3.40
C THR A 108 -8.96 -19.06 -2.94
N THR A 109 -9.53 -19.27 -1.74
CA THR A 109 -9.86 -20.59 -1.20
C THR A 109 -10.84 -21.32 -2.09
N GLU A 110 -11.92 -20.65 -2.52
CA GLU A 110 -12.91 -21.21 -3.45
C GLU A 110 -12.25 -21.60 -4.79
N ALA A 111 -11.44 -20.71 -5.36
CA ALA A 111 -10.72 -20.97 -6.60
C ALA A 111 -9.71 -22.13 -6.46
N ALA A 112 -9.09 -22.28 -5.29
CA ALA A 112 -8.18 -23.40 -4.99
C ALA A 112 -8.92 -24.74 -4.95
N ARG A 113 -10.13 -24.75 -4.35
CA ARG A 113 -10.99 -25.93 -4.32
C ARG A 113 -11.44 -26.36 -5.71
N ASP A 114 -11.80 -25.39 -6.57
CA ASP A 114 -12.35 -25.65 -7.90
C ASP A 114 -11.31 -26.03 -8.98
N GLY A 115 -10.04 -25.73 -8.76
CA GLY A 115 -9.01 -25.99 -9.78
C GLY A 115 -7.58 -25.81 -9.30
N GLY A 116 -7.36 -26.01 -8.00
CA GLY A 116 -6.03 -26.00 -7.40
C GLY A 116 -5.31 -24.66 -7.57
N THR A 117 -3.99 -24.71 -7.48
CA THR A 117 -3.11 -23.53 -7.55
C THR A 117 -3.25 -22.73 -8.85
N LEU A 118 -3.60 -23.40 -9.95
CA LEU A 118 -3.74 -22.74 -11.26
C LEU A 118 -4.90 -21.71 -11.28
N LYS A 119 -5.98 -21.98 -10.56
CA LYS A 119 -7.10 -21.02 -10.43
C LYS A 119 -6.93 -20.07 -9.25
N ALA A 120 -6.30 -20.52 -8.17
CA ALA A 120 -6.08 -19.71 -6.97
C ALA A 120 -5.07 -18.57 -7.19
N LEU A 121 -3.93 -18.86 -7.84
CA LEU A 121 -2.84 -17.91 -8.03
C LEU A 121 -3.29 -16.59 -8.70
N PRO A 122 -4.09 -16.58 -9.80
CA PRO A 122 -4.55 -15.33 -10.39
C PRO A 122 -5.45 -14.51 -9.49
N VAL A 123 -6.23 -15.14 -8.61
CA VAL A 123 -7.12 -14.45 -7.66
C VAL A 123 -6.29 -13.81 -6.56
N ALA A 124 -5.39 -14.57 -5.95
CA ALA A 124 -4.47 -14.08 -4.92
C ALA A 124 -3.59 -12.95 -5.45
N PHE A 125 -2.96 -13.14 -6.63
CA PHE A 125 -2.11 -12.13 -7.26
C PHE A 125 -2.87 -10.82 -7.52
N ARG A 126 -4.08 -10.88 -8.06
CA ARG A 126 -4.91 -9.68 -8.29
C ARG A 126 -5.27 -8.99 -6.98
N GLY A 127 -5.50 -9.75 -5.90
CA GLY A 127 -5.73 -9.21 -4.55
C GLY A 127 -4.55 -8.34 -4.08
N GLY A 128 -3.34 -8.88 -4.16
CA GLY A 128 -2.11 -8.15 -3.85
C GLY A 128 -1.84 -6.97 -4.80
N ALA A 129 -2.10 -7.18 -6.11
CA ALA A 129 -1.91 -6.14 -7.12
C ALA A 129 -2.82 -4.91 -6.89
N VAL A 130 -4.04 -5.09 -6.38
CA VAL A 130 -4.91 -3.95 -5.99
C VAL A 130 -4.21 -3.10 -4.94
N MET A 131 -3.59 -3.71 -3.92
CA MET A 131 -2.83 -2.97 -2.91
C MET A 131 -1.63 -2.27 -3.53
N GLY A 132 -0.80 -2.99 -4.29
CA GLY A 132 0.41 -2.43 -4.92
C GLY A 132 0.10 -1.24 -5.83
N PHE A 133 -0.90 -1.35 -6.70
CA PHE A 133 -1.32 -0.24 -7.58
C PHE A 133 -2.01 0.90 -6.82
N SER A 134 -2.67 0.63 -5.70
CA SER A 134 -3.21 1.70 -4.84
C SER A 134 -2.10 2.48 -4.16
N VAL A 135 -1.09 1.81 -3.61
CA VAL A 135 0.08 2.43 -2.99
C VAL A 135 0.87 3.27 -3.99
N ALA A 136 1.32 2.66 -5.08
CA ALA A 136 2.13 3.34 -6.08
C ALA A 136 1.33 4.40 -6.84
N GLY A 137 0.06 4.12 -7.15
CA GLY A 137 -0.83 5.04 -7.85
C GLY A 137 -1.15 6.28 -7.01
N LEU A 138 -1.55 6.13 -5.75
CA LEU A 138 -1.84 7.26 -4.87
C LEU A 138 -0.56 8.02 -4.49
N GLY A 139 0.57 7.32 -4.30
CA GLY A 139 1.86 7.95 -4.04
C GLY A 139 2.32 8.82 -5.22
N LEU A 140 2.34 8.25 -6.43
CA LEU A 140 2.74 8.98 -7.64
C LEU A 140 1.75 10.12 -7.97
N LEU A 141 0.46 9.90 -7.75
CA LEU A 141 -0.58 10.92 -7.91
C LEU A 141 -0.37 12.07 -6.93
N GLY A 142 -0.10 11.75 -5.65
CA GLY A 142 0.14 12.75 -4.62
C GLY A 142 1.34 13.64 -4.93
N VAL A 143 2.47 13.02 -5.30
CA VAL A 143 3.67 13.78 -5.68
C VAL A 143 3.45 14.57 -6.98
N GLY A 144 2.81 13.97 -7.99
CA GLY A 144 2.52 14.65 -9.26
C GLY A 144 1.55 15.82 -9.12
N LEU A 145 0.48 15.66 -8.34
CA LEU A 145 -0.47 16.75 -8.04
C LEU A 145 0.17 17.83 -7.17
N GLY A 146 0.94 17.42 -6.16
CA GLY A 146 1.67 18.37 -5.31
C GLY A 146 2.66 19.18 -6.12
N TYR A 147 3.40 18.57 -7.04
CA TYR A 147 4.29 19.28 -7.96
C TYR A 147 3.50 20.29 -8.81
N TRP A 148 2.42 19.86 -9.43
CA TRP A 148 1.56 20.75 -10.22
C TRP A 148 1.03 21.92 -9.41
N ILE A 149 0.54 21.67 -8.19
CA ILE A 149 -0.10 22.72 -7.36
C ILE A 149 0.95 23.68 -6.81
N PHE A 150 2.00 23.17 -6.17
CA PHE A 150 2.93 24.00 -5.39
C PHE A 150 4.04 24.61 -6.25
N VAL A 151 4.53 23.88 -7.26
CA VAL A 151 5.62 24.34 -8.11
C VAL A 151 5.12 25.11 -9.33
N ASP A 152 4.11 24.57 -10.04
CA ASP A 152 3.69 25.07 -11.37
C ASP A 152 2.53 26.10 -11.28
N LEU A 153 1.54 25.86 -10.38
CA LEU A 153 0.34 26.70 -10.29
C LEU A 153 0.51 27.85 -9.30
N LEU A 154 1.05 27.57 -8.11
CA LEU A 154 1.20 28.57 -7.04
C LEU A 154 2.61 29.19 -7.01
N GLU A 155 3.59 28.63 -7.70
CA GLU A 155 4.98 29.11 -7.82
C GLU A 155 5.58 29.47 -6.45
N LEU A 156 5.39 28.61 -5.43
CA LEU A 156 5.85 28.87 -4.08
C LEU A 156 7.37 28.76 -3.99
N GLU A 157 8.03 29.71 -3.30
CA GLU A 157 9.49 29.72 -3.14
C GLU A 157 10.02 28.45 -2.47
N ASN A 158 9.29 27.90 -1.50
CA ASN A 158 9.62 26.67 -0.77
C ASN A 158 8.79 25.44 -1.23
N ALA A 159 8.39 25.41 -2.51
CA ALA A 159 7.49 24.39 -3.05
C ALA A 159 8.00 22.95 -2.85
N TYR A 160 9.30 22.70 -2.97
CA TYR A 160 9.87 21.35 -2.82
C TYR A 160 9.89 20.88 -1.37
N ASP A 161 10.07 21.77 -0.41
CA ASP A 161 9.97 21.46 1.02
C ASP A 161 8.51 21.20 1.42
N ILE A 162 7.58 21.96 0.86
CA ILE A 162 6.13 21.71 1.00
C ILE A 162 5.76 20.37 0.39
N LEU A 163 6.31 20.03 -0.77
CA LEU A 163 6.10 18.73 -1.41
C LEU A 163 6.62 17.58 -0.54
N ALA A 164 7.75 17.79 0.15
CA ALA A 164 8.31 16.81 1.08
C ALA A 164 7.37 16.49 2.25
N ALA A 165 6.51 17.42 2.65
CA ALA A 165 5.53 17.20 3.69
C ALA A 165 4.48 16.11 3.33
N ILE A 166 4.28 15.76 2.03
CA ILE A 166 3.49 14.58 1.63
C ILE A 166 4.12 13.31 2.21
N GLY A 167 5.46 13.20 2.10
CA GLY A 167 6.22 12.09 2.67
C GLY A 167 6.05 12.01 4.18
N LEU A 168 6.15 13.14 4.88
CA LEU A 168 5.94 13.21 6.34
C LEU A 168 4.53 12.77 6.74
N GLY A 169 3.51 13.11 5.95
CA GLY A 169 2.14 12.65 6.16
C GLY A 169 2.01 11.15 6.00
N GLY A 170 2.58 10.58 4.94
CA GLY A 170 2.66 9.15 4.70
C GLY A 170 3.41 8.41 5.82
N SER A 171 4.57 8.94 6.25
CA SER A 171 5.40 8.42 7.34
C SER A 171 4.64 8.35 8.67
N SER A 172 3.85 9.38 8.96
CA SER A 172 3.01 9.40 10.16
C SER A 172 2.01 8.25 10.19
N ILE A 173 1.35 7.95 9.07
CA ILE A 173 0.45 6.81 8.96
C ILE A 173 1.22 5.49 9.05
N ALA A 174 2.35 5.38 8.32
CA ALA A 174 3.18 4.18 8.26
C ALA A 174 3.69 3.77 9.64
N LEU A 175 4.19 4.73 10.42
CA LEU A 175 4.69 4.48 11.77
C LEU A 175 3.62 3.77 12.63
N PHE A 176 2.42 4.33 12.72
CA PHE A 176 1.36 3.74 13.54
C PHE A 176 0.78 2.47 12.93
N ALA A 177 0.62 2.42 11.60
CA ALA A 177 0.08 1.25 10.93
C ALA A 177 1.04 0.05 11.01
N ARG A 178 2.34 0.27 10.78
CA ARG A 178 3.35 -0.78 10.79
C ARG A 178 3.62 -1.28 12.22
N VAL A 179 3.83 -0.37 13.17
CA VAL A 179 4.09 -0.74 14.57
C VAL A 179 2.84 -1.34 15.21
N GLY A 180 1.69 -0.68 15.09
CA GLY A 180 0.43 -1.16 15.67
C GLY A 180 -0.04 -2.47 15.05
N GLY A 181 0.05 -2.59 13.72
CA GLY A 181 -0.28 -3.81 12.99
C GLY A 181 0.66 -4.96 13.37
N GLY A 182 1.96 -4.73 13.42
CA GLY A 182 2.95 -5.73 13.79
C GLY A 182 2.81 -6.24 15.22
N ILE A 183 2.51 -5.35 16.18
CA ILE A 183 2.22 -5.73 17.56
C ILE A 183 0.98 -6.61 17.63
N TYR A 184 -0.10 -6.21 16.94
CA TYR A 184 -1.34 -6.98 16.90
C TYR A 184 -1.12 -8.37 16.30
N THR A 185 -0.46 -8.45 15.14
CA THR A 185 -0.16 -9.72 14.45
C THR A 185 0.61 -10.66 15.36
N LYS A 186 1.69 -10.20 15.99
CA LYS A 186 2.49 -11.05 16.87
C LYS A 186 1.78 -11.42 18.16
N ALA A 187 0.97 -10.55 18.73
CA ALA A 187 0.17 -10.87 19.90
C ALA A 187 -0.91 -11.91 19.60
N ALA A 188 -1.55 -11.82 18.43
CA ALA A 188 -2.57 -12.77 17.98
C ALA A 188 -1.96 -14.15 17.68
N ASP A 189 -0.88 -14.20 16.91
CA ASP A 189 -0.13 -15.39 16.53
C ASP A 189 0.34 -16.17 17.79
N VAL A 190 1.10 -15.50 18.66
CA VAL A 190 1.58 -16.13 19.91
C VAL A 190 0.42 -16.55 20.82
N GLY A 191 -0.63 -15.73 20.93
CA GLY A 191 -1.82 -16.03 21.72
C GLY A 191 -2.58 -17.24 21.18
N ALA A 192 -2.76 -17.34 19.86
CA ALA A 192 -3.39 -18.48 19.21
C ALA A 192 -2.58 -19.78 19.40
N ASP A 193 -1.27 -19.69 19.29
CA ASP A 193 -0.37 -20.82 19.51
C ASP A 193 -0.40 -21.33 20.97
N LEU A 194 -0.35 -20.43 21.93
CA LEU A 194 -0.41 -20.82 23.35
C LEU A 194 -1.75 -21.49 23.67
N VAL A 195 -2.86 -20.92 23.27
CA VAL A 195 -4.18 -21.51 23.54
C VAL A 195 -4.36 -22.84 22.79
N GLY A 196 -3.99 -22.89 21.51
CA GLY A 196 -4.17 -24.09 20.68
C GLY A 196 -3.18 -25.21 21.04
N LYS A 197 -1.89 -24.94 20.83
CA LYS A 197 -0.86 -25.99 20.93
C LYS A 197 -0.54 -26.36 22.38
N VAL A 198 -0.48 -25.38 23.29
CA VAL A 198 -0.03 -25.62 24.67
C VAL A 198 -1.18 -25.98 25.60
N GLU A 199 -2.27 -25.20 25.61
CA GLU A 199 -3.38 -25.42 26.53
C GLU A 199 -4.34 -26.52 26.04
N ALA A 200 -4.77 -26.45 24.76
CA ALA A 200 -5.76 -27.35 24.20
C ALA A 200 -5.17 -28.60 23.54
N GLY A 201 -3.87 -28.62 23.22
CA GLY A 201 -3.20 -29.74 22.55
C GLY A 201 -3.75 -30.03 21.15
N ILE A 202 -4.24 -29.02 20.45
CA ILE A 202 -4.80 -29.11 19.10
C ILE A 202 -3.80 -28.58 18.06
N PRO A 203 -3.90 -28.99 16.78
CA PRO A 203 -3.04 -28.48 15.72
C PRO A 203 -3.13 -26.96 15.55
N GLU A 204 -2.11 -26.38 14.90
CA GLU A 204 -2.11 -25.01 14.45
C GLU A 204 -3.31 -24.77 13.51
N ASP A 205 -3.89 -23.57 13.58
CA ASP A 205 -5.06 -23.18 12.78
C ASP A 205 -6.31 -24.07 12.92
N ASP A 206 -6.39 -24.88 13.99
CA ASP A 206 -7.55 -25.71 14.24
C ASP A 206 -8.81 -24.82 14.44
N PRO A 207 -9.91 -25.08 13.73
CA PRO A 207 -11.12 -24.26 13.80
C PRO A 207 -11.82 -24.28 15.19
N ARG A 208 -11.42 -25.16 16.10
CA ARG A 208 -11.86 -25.19 17.50
C ARG A 208 -11.16 -24.14 18.35
N ASN A 209 -10.01 -23.60 17.88
CA ASN A 209 -9.30 -22.54 18.58
C ASN A 209 -9.96 -21.18 18.26
N PRO A 210 -10.59 -20.51 19.25
CA PRO A 210 -11.25 -19.22 19.03
C PRO A 210 -10.26 -18.09 18.64
N ALA A 211 -8.98 -18.26 18.91
CA ALA A 211 -7.96 -17.26 18.59
C ALA A 211 -7.50 -17.30 17.12
N THR A 212 -7.80 -18.37 16.37
CA THR A 212 -7.43 -18.50 14.94
C THR A 212 -7.99 -17.36 14.08
N ILE A 213 -9.21 -16.86 14.38
CA ILE A 213 -9.75 -15.69 13.67
C ILE A 213 -8.93 -14.43 13.97
N ALA A 214 -8.51 -14.24 15.23
CA ALA A 214 -7.71 -13.08 15.62
C ALA A 214 -6.32 -13.11 14.96
N ASP A 215 -5.74 -14.28 14.82
CA ASP A 215 -4.47 -14.52 14.13
C ASP A 215 -4.58 -14.16 12.64
N ASN A 216 -5.56 -14.72 11.93
CA ASN A 216 -5.82 -14.35 10.53
C ASN A 216 -6.16 -12.86 10.35
N VAL A 217 -6.82 -12.22 11.31
CA VAL A 217 -7.02 -10.75 11.30
C VAL A 217 -5.67 -10.05 11.42
N GLY A 218 -4.78 -10.55 12.29
CA GLY A 218 -3.44 -10.04 12.50
C GLY A 218 -2.64 -10.00 11.20
N ASP A 219 -2.60 -11.09 10.45
CA ASP A 219 -1.91 -11.18 9.15
C ASP A 219 -2.40 -10.11 8.17
N ASN A 220 -3.71 -9.94 8.04
CA ASN A 220 -4.24 -8.89 7.18
C ASN A 220 -3.89 -7.48 7.68
N VAL A 221 -3.89 -7.26 8.99
CA VAL A 221 -3.57 -5.96 9.59
C VAL A 221 -2.08 -5.64 9.45
N GLY A 222 -1.19 -6.60 9.75
CA GLY A 222 0.26 -6.42 9.70
C GLY A 222 0.77 -6.35 8.26
N ASP A 223 0.42 -7.36 7.44
CA ASP A 223 1.03 -7.57 6.14
C ASP A 223 0.32 -6.85 5.00
N VAL A 224 -0.94 -6.46 5.17
CA VAL A 224 -1.62 -5.64 4.16
C VAL A 224 -1.64 -4.18 4.57
N ALA A 225 -2.32 -3.81 5.66
CA ALA A 225 -2.45 -2.40 6.00
C ALA A 225 -1.14 -1.80 6.51
N GLY A 226 -0.43 -2.50 7.42
CA GLY A 226 0.83 -2.03 7.99
C GLY A 226 1.94 -1.93 6.96
N MET A 227 2.17 -3.03 6.23
CA MET A 227 3.20 -3.07 5.18
C MET A 227 2.87 -2.13 4.01
N GLY A 228 1.60 -2.02 3.64
CA GLY A 228 1.19 -1.12 2.56
C GLY A 228 1.40 0.35 2.87
N ALA A 229 1.16 0.79 4.12
CA ALA A 229 1.47 2.14 4.54
C ALA A 229 2.98 2.43 4.55
N ASP A 230 3.80 1.45 4.98
CA ASP A 230 5.25 1.50 4.96
C ASP A 230 5.81 1.61 3.52
N LEU A 231 5.27 0.82 2.61
CA LEU A 231 5.61 0.90 1.18
C LEU A 231 5.19 2.25 0.56
N PHE A 232 4.05 2.81 0.96
CA PHE A 232 3.63 4.14 0.52
C PHE A 232 4.64 5.20 0.95
N GLU A 233 5.04 5.20 2.23
CA GLU A 233 6.06 6.10 2.76
C GLU A 233 7.37 6.00 1.96
N SER A 234 7.89 4.79 1.84
CA SER A 234 9.16 4.53 1.15
C SER A 234 9.12 4.95 -0.32
N TYR A 235 7.99 4.68 -1.01
CA TYR A 235 7.80 5.05 -2.40
C TYR A 235 7.73 6.56 -2.58
N VAL A 236 6.91 7.26 -1.78
CA VAL A 236 6.81 8.73 -1.82
C VAL A 236 8.15 9.36 -1.44
N GLY A 237 8.80 8.87 -0.37
CA GLY A 237 10.11 9.34 0.05
C GLY A 237 11.17 9.23 -1.04
N SER A 238 11.18 8.12 -1.79
CA SER A 238 12.12 7.91 -2.91
C SER A 238 11.89 8.87 -4.09
N LEU A 239 10.68 9.39 -4.25
CA LEU A 239 10.36 10.40 -5.26
C LEU A 239 10.70 11.82 -4.78
N VAL A 240 10.34 12.14 -3.53
CA VAL A 240 10.40 13.51 -3.01
C VAL A 240 11.80 13.89 -2.53
N ALA A 241 12.55 12.97 -1.90
CA ALA A 241 13.89 13.28 -1.39
C ALA A 241 14.85 13.72 -2.49
N PRO A 242 14.92 13.09 -3.67
CA PRO A 242 15.77 13.60 -4.77
C PRO A 242 15.29 14.96 -5.31
N LEU A 243 13.99 15.23 -5.32
CA LEU A 243 13.44 16.53 -5.73
C LEU A 243 13.90 17.64 -4.79
N ALA A 244 13.74 17.46 -3.48
CA ALA A 244 14.17 18.42 -2.47
C ALA A 244 15.70 18.61 -2.49
N TYR A 245 16.46 17.51 -2.61
CA TYR A 245 17.92 17.59 -2.72
C TYR A 245 18.37 18.38 -3.95
N ALA A 246 17.78 18.09 -5.12
CA ALA A 246 18.15 18.79 -6.36
C ALA A 246 17.83 20.28 -6.30
N SER A 247 16.69 20.66 -5.71
CA SER A 247 16.26 22.06 -5.59
C SER A 247 17.24 22.90 -4.74
N ILE A 248 17.85 22.30 -3.72
CA ILE A 248 18.81 22.98 -2.84
C ILE A 248 20.21 23.00 -3.47
N VAL A 249 20.74 21.85 -3.86
CA VAL A 249 22.16 21.70 -4.26
C VAL A 249 22.42 22.24 -5.64
N PHE A 250 21.45 22.14 -6.55
CA PHE A 250 21.59 22.53 -7.95
C PHE A 250 20.75 23.76 -8.33
N SER A 251 20.33 24.56 -7.35
CA SER A 251 19.47 25.75 -7.55
C SER A 251 19.96 26.71 -8.64
N ASN A 252 21.27 26.85 -8.81
CA ASN A 252 21.90 27.73 -9.80
C ASN A 252 22.44 26.99 -11.03
N SER A 253 22.06 25.72 -11.24
CA SER A 253 22.56 24.90 -12.35
C SER A 253 21.57 24.82 -13.50
N ASP A 254 22.03 24.94 -14.73
CA ASP A 254 21.22 24.72 -15.93
C ASP A 254 20.69 23.29 -16.04
N THR A 255 21.23 22.34 -15.25
CA THR A 255 20.80 20.94 -15.20
C THR A 255 19.61 20.71 -14.25
N LEU A 256 19.26 21.70 -13.41
CA LEU A 256 18.19 21.56 -12.42
C LEU A 256 16.88 21.01 -12.99
N PRO A 257 16.32 21.51 -14.13
CA PRO A 257 15.07 20.98 -14.66
C PRO A 257 15.14 19.49 -14.99
N SER A 258 16.26 19.00 -15.47
CA SER A 258 16.46 17.58 -15.79
C SER A 258 16.54 16.72 -14.52
N LEU A 259 17.16 17.24 -13.46
CA LEU A 259 17.29 16.55 -12.19
C LEU A 259 15.95 16.45 -11.44
N LEU A 260 15.14 17.51 -11.48
CA LEU A 260 13.77 17.51 -10.93
C LEU A 260 12.83 16.58 -11.68
N PHE A 261 13.09 16.39 -12.95
CA PHE A 261 12.31 15.53 -13.83
C PHE A 261 12.60 14.04 -13.60
N PHE A 262 13.83 13.68 -13.28
CA PHE A 262 14.30 12.29 -13.24
C PHE A 262 13.50 11.39 -12.26
N PRO A 263 13.23 11.76 -11.00
CA PRO A 263 12.47 10.91 -10.08
C PRO A 263 11.05 10.64 -10.57
N LEU A 264 10.39 11.64 -11.13
CA LEU A 264 9.03 11.51 -11.69
C LEU A 264 9.02 10.60 -12.93
N ALA A 265 10.04 10.72 -13.78
CA ALA A 265 10.20 9.85 -14.93
C ALA A 265 10.41 8.38 -14.53
N VAL A 266 11.25 8.12 -13.53
CA VAL A 266 11.46 6.77 -12.98
C VAL A 266 10.16 6.20 -12.42
N GLY A 267 9.43 6.97 -11.61
CA GLY A 267 8.13 6.56 -11.06
C GLY A 267 7.11 6.26 -12.16
N THR A 268 7.05 7.09 -13.21
CA THR A 268 6.17 6.92 -14.35
C THR A 268 6.47 5.63 -15.13
N ILE A 269 7.75 5.42 -15.49
CA ILE A 269 8.20 4.23 -16.22
C ILE A 269 7.97 2.97 -15.37
N GLY A 270 8.29 3.03 -14.06
CA GLY A 270 8.04 1.95 -13.13
C GLY A 270 6.56 1.55 -13.04
N MET A 271 5.68 2.53 -12.97
CA MET A 271 4.23 2.30 -12.98
C MET A 271 3.77 1.62 -14.28
N LEU A 272 4.19 2.13 -15.45
CA LEU A 272 3.83 1.54 -16.74
C LEU A 272 4.39 0.13 -16.90
N ALA A 273 5.63 -0.11 -16.49
CA ALA A 273 6.24 -1.43 -16.50
C ALA A 273 5.46 -2.41 -15.59
N SER A 274 5.06 -1.98 -14.40
CA SER A 274 4.25 -2.77 -13.47
C SER A 274 2.88 -3.13 -14.03
N ILE A 275 2.22 -2.17 -14.72
CA ILE A 275 0.95 -2.43 -15.43
C ILE A 275 1.14 -3.55 -16.45
N VAL A 276 2.13 -3.46 -17.33
CA VAL A 276 2.41 -4.47 -18.34
C VAL A 276 2.74 -5.82 -17.69
N SER A 277 3.64 -5.84 -16.70
CA SER A 277 4.09 -7.04 -16.02
C SER A 277 2.95 -7.77 -15.30
N SER A 278 1.95 -7.05 -14.80
CA SER A 278 0.80 -7.67 -14.11
C SER A 278 -0.02 -8.60 -15.00
N PHE A 279 -0.01 -8.40 -16.32
CA PHE A 279 -0.67 -9.28 -17.30
C PHE A 279 0.18 -10.48 -17.71
N LEU A 280 1.47 -10.47 -17.40
CA LEU A 280 2.38 -11.58 -17.69
C LEU A 280 2.33 -12.68 -16.62
N VAL A 281 1.71 -12.42 -15.47
CA VAL A 281 1.53 -13.41 -14.40
C VAL A 281 0.41 -14.37 -14.78
N VAL A 282 0.76 -15.39 -15.57
CA VAL A 282 -0.16 -16.43 -16.04
C VAL A 282 0.33 -17.79 -15.54
N PRO A 283 -0.42 -18.48 -14.67
CA PRO A 283 -0.06 -19.82 -14.22
C PRO A 283 -0.15 -20.82 -15.37
N LYS A 284 0.87 -21.70 -15.48
CA LYS A 284 0.89 -22.81 -16.45
C LYS A 284 1.19 -24.10 -15.71
N GLU A 285 0.57 -25.20 -16.13
CA GLU A 285 0.87 -26.52 -15.61
C GLU A 285 2.37 -26.85 -15.77
N GLY A 286 2.97 -27.41 -14.71
CA GLY A 286 4.40 -27.75 -14.68
C GLY A 286 5.37 -26.56 -14.63
N LYS A 287 4.89 -25.31 -14.65
CA LYS A 287 5.70 -24.08 -14.65
C LYS A 287 5.34 -23.09 -13.55
N LEU A 288 4.68 -23.56 -12.49
CA LEU A 288 4.29 -22.69 -11.38
C LEU A 288 5.48 -21.98 -10.72
N ALA A 289 6.60 -22.68 -10.56
CA ALA A 289 7.84 -22.10 -10.04
C ALA A 289 8.37 -20.96 -10.92
N GLN A 290 8.20 -21.04 -12.25
CA GLN A 290 8.60 -19.96 -13.15
C GLN A 290 7.65 -18.76 -13.04
N ALA A 291 6.33 -18.98 -12.94
CA ALA A 291 5.37 -17.89 -12.73
C ALA A 291 5.67 -17.12 -11.43
N VAL A 292 6.02 -17.82 -10.36
CA VAL A 292 6.45 -17.20 -9.08
C VAL A 292 7.82 -16.53 -9.23
N SER A 293 8.75 -17.11 -9.98
CA SER A 293 10.08 -16.53 -10.22
C SER A 293 10.00 -15.18 -10.97
N TYR A 294 9.06 -15.00 -11.90
CA TYR A 294 8.86 -13.70 -12.57
C TYR A 294 8.41 -12.61 -11.60
N THR A 295 7.64 -12.93 -10.56
CA THR A 295 7.30 -11.97 -9.52
C THR A 295 8.50 -11.57 -8.65
N HIS A 296 9.47 -12.44 -8.48
CA HIS A 296 10.71 -12.16 -7.74
C HIS A 296 11.77 -11.41 -8.56
N LEU A 297 11.78 -11.57 -9.88
CA LEU A 297 12.70 -10.84 -10.76
C LEU A 297 12.37 -9.34 -10.88
N THR A 298 11.16 -8.93 -10.53
CA THR A 298 10.77 -7.51 -10.49
C THR A 298 11.11 -6.82 -9.17
N LEU A 299 11.61 -7.56 -8.17
CA LEU A 299 12.07 -7.03 -6.88
C LEU A 299 13.54 -7.41 -6.68
N PRO A 300 14.52 -6.57 -7.08
CA PRO A 300 15.94 -6.87 -6.91
C PRO A 300 16.43 -6.63 -5.47
N THR A 301 15.66 -7.00 -4.45
CA THR A 301 15.99 -6.70 -3.05
C THR A 301 15.71 -7.83 -2.08
N THR A 302 16.15 -9.03 -2.36
CA THR A 302 16.43 -9.97 -1.29
C THR A 302 17.93 -10.18 -1.21
N PRO A 303 18.65 -9.56 -0.25
CA PRO A 303 19.95 -10.07 0.13
C PRO A 303 19.75 -11.48 0.68
N TYR A 304 20.55 -12.39 0.21
CA TYR A 304 20.66 -13.75 0.74
C TYR A 304 20.80 -13.70 2.26
N VAL A 305 19.92 -14.39 2.96
CA VAL A 305 20.13 -14.85 4.32
C VAL A 305 20.40 -16.33 4.25
#